data_43978fce9594001371e93a2639a4a6c4
#
_entry.id   43978fce9594001371e93a2639a4a6c4
#
_cell.length_a   1.000
_cell.length_b   1.000
_cell.length_c   1.000
_cell.angle_alpha   90.00
_cell.angle_beta   90.00
_cell.angle_gamma   90.00
#
_symmetry.space_group_name_H-M   'P 1'
#
loop_
_entity.id
_entity.type
_entity.pdbx_description
1 polymer ?
#
loop_
_entity_poly.entity_id
_entity_poly.type
_entity_poly.pdbx_seq_one_letter_code
_entity_poly.pdbx_strand_id
1 'polypeptide(L)'
;TALIEKNPVFAGAEILLGELAPEDMARIDLVVLSPGVPTDLPMVNELRNRQIPIWGEIELAYHFAKGRIIAITGTNGKTTTTYLIKSILEHLGKKVGLIGTNQNMIGDMIMETSRTTPDSLELMQLFDMIASHNVDYVVMEVSSHALALDRVTACTFDVGAFTNITQDHLDFHKTMEEYLAAKSILFNICNTGVVNKDDARSEYLIENARCRNMITYGIN
;
A
#
# COMPACT_ATOMS: atom_id res chain seq x y z
N THR A 1 -24.56 8.60 -17.06
CA THR A 1 -24.05 8.49 -18.46
C THR A 1 -23.47 9.83 -18.93
N ALA A 2 -24.21 10.93 -18.91
CA ALA A 2 -23.77 12.23 -19.46
C ALA A 2 -22.49 12.83 -18.82
N LEU A 3 -22.17 12.51 -17.58
CA LEU A 3 -20.94 12.94 -16.88
C LEU A 3 -19.73 12.13 -17.33
N ILE A 4 -19.89 10.85 -17.61
CA ILE A 4 -18.84 9.93 -18.05
C ILE A 4 -18.50 10.20 -19.53
N GLU A 5 -19.52 10.40 -20.37
CA GLU A 5 -19.35 10.67 -21.82
C GLU A 5 -18.60 11.99 -22.10
N LYS A 6 -18.66 12.94 -21.18
CA LYS A 6 -17.98 14.25 -21.30
C LYS A 6 -16.55 14.27 -20.77
N ASN A 7 -16.10 13.22 -20.09
CA ASN A 7 -14.77 13.17 -19.54
C ASN A 7 -13.80 12.57 -20.58
N PRO A 8 -12.78 13.33 -21.04
CA PRO A 8 -11.83 12.87 -22.07
C PRO A 8 -11.03 11.62 -21.62
N VAL A 9 -10.94 11.34 -20.32
CA VAL A 9 -10.30 10.12 -19.78
C VAL A 9 -11.00 8.85 -20.29
N PHE A 10 -12.32 8.91 -20.56
CA PHE A 10 -13.09 7.78 -21.07
C PHE A 10 -13.25 7.79 -22.60
N ALA A 11 -12.48 8.65 -23.31
CA ALA A 11 -12.52 8.68 -24.76
C ALA A 11 -12.06 7.33 -25.34
N GLY A 12 -12.96 6.65 -26.04
CA GLY A 12 -12.73 5.30 -26.60
C GLY A 12 -13.12 4.14 -25.67
N ALA A 13 -13.61 4.42 -24.46
CA ALA A 13 -14.15 3.38 -23.58
C ALA A 13 -15.58 2.99 -24.01
N GLU A 14 -15.88 1.70 -24.03
CA GLU A 14 -17.23 1.17 -24.16
C GLU A 14 -17.92 1.21 -22.79
N ILE A 15 -19.09 1.83 -22.71
CA ILE A 15 -19.83 1.96 -21.45
C ILE A 15 -21.02 1.01 -21.49
N LEU A 16 -20.98 -0.03 -20.68
CA LEU A 16 -22.05 -0.98 -20.50
C LEU A 16 -22.79 -0.70 -19.20
N LEU A 17 -24.11 -0.71 -19.22
CA LEU A 17 -24.96 -0.46 -18.07
C LEU A 17 -25.79 -1.72 -17.75
N GLY A 18 -25.81 -2.12 -16.49
CA GLY A 18 -26.54 -3.29 -16.04
C GLY A 18 -25.68 -4.55 -15.99
N GLU A 19 -26.27 -5.70 -16.28
CA GLU A 19 -25.56 -6.98 -16.28
C GLU A 19 -24.74 -7.14 -17.58
N LEU A 20 -23.54 -7.70 -17.45
CA LEU A 20 -22.71 -8.04 -18.61
C LEU A 20 -23.27 -9.26 -19.33
N ALA A 21 -23.41 -9.18 -20.64
CA ALA A 21 -23.75 -10.34 -21.46
C ALA A 21 -22.59 -11.36 -21.51
N PRO A 22 -22.86 -12.65 -21.74
CA PRO A 22 -21.82 -13.67 -21.88
C PRO A 22 -20.75 -13.34 -22.92
N GLU A 23 -21.12 -12.64 -23.96
CA GLU A 23 -20.26 -12.19 -25.06
C GLU A 23 -19.29 -11.08 -24.61
N ASP A 24 -19.77 -10.16 -23.76
CA ASP A 24 -18.95 -9.12 -23.16
C ASP A 24 -17.92 -9.72 -22.17
N MET A 25 -18.37 -10.64 -21.33
CA MET A 25 -17.49 -11.37 -20.42
C MET A 25 -16.38 -12.14 -21.13
N ALA A 26 -16.65 -12.64 -22.36
CA ALA A 26 -15.66 -13.40 -23.14
C ALA A 26 -14.53 -12.51 -23.69
N ARG A 27 -14.71 -11.20 -23.71
CA ARG A 27 -13.71 -10.22 -24.19
C ARG A 27 -12.87 -9.60 -23.08
N ILE A 28 -13.15 -9.97 -21.81
CA ILE A 28 -12.49 -9.39 -20.65
C ILE A 28 -11.25 -10.22 -20.30
N ASP A 29 -10.09 -9.59 -20.31
CA ASP A 29 -8.81 -10.19 -19.90
C ASP A 29 -8.44 -9.84 -18.44
N LEU A 30 -8.96 -8.72 -17.92
CA LEU A 30 -8.71 -8.22 -16.59
C LEU A 30 -9.91 -7.41 -16.08
N VAL A 31 -10.27 -7.59 -14.84
CA VAL A 31 -11.28 -6.76 -14.15
C VAL A 31 -10.61 -5.92 -13.09
N VAL A 32 -10.94 -4.63 -13.08
CA VAL A 32 -10.55 -3.72 -12.00
C VAL A 32 -11.80 -3.25 -11.27
N LEU A 33 -11.90 -3.58 -10.00
CA LEU A 33 -13.03 -3.20 -9.16
C LEU A 33 -12.72 -1.90 -8.41
N SER A 34 -13.63 -0.94 -8.53
CA SER A 34 -13.58 0.28 -7.72
C SER A 34 -13.88 0.00 -6.25
N PRO A 35 -13.29 0.77 -5.31
CA PRO A 35 -13.61 0.70 -3.89
C PRO A 35 -15.12 0.85 -3.64
N GLY A 36 -15.69 -0.04 -2.84
CA GLY A 36 -17.12 -0.06 -2.55
C GLY A 36 -17.95 -0.95 -3.48
N VAL A 37 -17.38 -1.54 -4.54
CA VAL A 37 -18.04 -2.61 -5.29
C VAL A 37 -17.88 -3.92 -4.52
N PRO A 38 -18.97 -4.57 -4.09
CA PRO A 38 -18.89 -5.84 -3.38
C PRO A 38 -18.19 -6.92 -4.23
N THR A 39 -17.26 -7.63 -3.63
CA THR A 39 -16.47 -8.65 -4.34
C THR A 39 -17.19 -9.98 -4.49
N ASP A 40 -18.38 -10.11 -3.90
CA ASP A 40 -19.25 -11.29 -3.91
C ASP A 40 -20.44 -11.17 -4.87
N LEU A 41 -20.49 -10.12 -5.68
CA LEU A 41 -21.51 -9.98 -6.72
C LEU A 41 -21.53 -11.20 -7.65
N PRO A 42 -22.71 -11.65 -8.10
CA PRO A 42 -22.83 -12.80 -9.03
C PRO A 42 -21.94 -12.66 -10.27
N MET A 43 -21.90 -11.48 -10.86
CA MET A 43 -21.04 -11.16 -12.02
C MET A 43 -19.54 -11.32 -11.68
N VAL A 44 -19.10 -10.82 -10.54
CA VAL A 44 -17.70 -10.93 -10.10
C VAL A 44 -17.32 -12.39 -9.84
N ASN A 45 -18.22 -13.18 -9.26
CA ASN A 45 -18.01 -14.60 -9.05
C ASN A 45 -17.96 -15.37 -10.37
N GLU A 46 -18.79 -15.04 -11.35
CA GLU A 46 -18.74 -15.66 -12.68
C GLU A 46 -17.40 -15.37 -13.38
N LEU A 47 -16.92 -14.14 -13.35
CA LEU A 47 -15.63 -13.75 -13.91
C LEU A 47 -14.47 -14.49 -13.20
N ARG A 48 -14.55 -14.67 -11.88
CA ARG A 48 -13.59 -15.45 -11.10
C ARG A 48 -13.61 -16.93 -11.50
N ASN A 49 -14.79 -17.52 -11.72
CA ASN A 49 -14.93 -18.90 -12.17
C ASN A 49 -14.31 -19.12 -13.57
N ARG A 50 -14.29 -18.09 -14.41
CA ARG A 50 -13.61 -18.08 -15.71
C ARG A 50 -12.09 -17.84 -15.60
N GLN A 51 -11.56 -17.74 -14.38
CA GLN A 51 -10.14 -17.48 -14.10
C GLN A 51 -9.65 -16.11 -14.63
N ILE A 52 -10.55 -15.14 -14.81
CA ILE A 52 -10.18 -13.78 -15.18
C ILE A 52 -9.61 -13.09 -13.94
N PRO A 53 -8.42 -12.49 -14.01
CA PRO A 53 -7.83 -11.76 -12.90
C PRO A 53 -8.75 -10.61 -12.46
N ILE A 54 -8.97 -10.49 -11.16
CA ILE A 54 -9.79 -9.42 -10.56
C ILE A 54 -8.90 -8.65 -9.60
N TRP A 55 -8.57 -7.43 -9.96
CA TRP A 55 -7.71 -6.53 -9.20
C TRP A 55 -8.52 -5.40 -8.60
N GLY A 56 -8.07 -4.89 -7.46
CA GLY A 56 -8.48 -3.57 -6.98
C GLY A 56 -7.72 -2.46 -7.72
N GLU A 57 -8.19 -1.23 -7.62
CA GLU A 57 -7.52 -0.07 -8.25
C GLU A 57 -6.07 0.09 -7.75
N ILE A 58 -5.83 -0.14 -6.45
CA ILE A 58 -4.47 -0.09 -5.87
C ILE A 58 -3.60 -1.22 -6.42
N GLU A 59 -4.13 -2.41 -6.56
CA GLU A 59 -3.41 -3.55 -7.12
C GLU A 59 -3.01 -3.27 -8.57
N LEU A 60 -3.91 -2.69 -9.37
CA LEU A 60 -3.59 -2.23 -10.71
C LEU A 60 -2.44 -1.21 -10.68
N ALA A 61 -2.54 -0.16 -9.84
CA ALA A 61 -1.51 0.86 -9.74
C ALA A 61 -0.17 0.27 -9.26
N TYR A 62 -0.20 -0.66 -8.33
CA TYR A 62 0.98 -1.37 -7.86
C TYR A 62 1.68 -2.16 -8.99
N HIS A 63 0.91 -2.85 -9.84
CA HIS A 63 1.48 -3.59 -10.98
C HIS A 63 2.19 -2.69 -12.00
N PHE A 64 1.78 -1.43 -12.11
CA PHE A 64 2.44 -0.42 -12.95
C PHE A 64 3.50 0.39 -12.19
N ALA A 65 3.51 0.34 -10.85
CA ALA A 65 4.52 1.01 -10.05
C ALA A 65 5.91 0.42 -10.35
N LYS A 66 6.87 1.31 -10.60
CA LYS A 66 8.28 0.96 -10.76
C LYS A 66 9.03 1.31 -9.48
N GLY A 67 10.02 0.48 -9.13
CA GLY A 67 10.83 0.68 -7.95
C GLY A 67 10.44 -0.24 -6.78
N ARG A 68 11.36 -0.39 -5.84
CA ARG A 68 11.18 -1.22 -4.64
C ARG A 68 10.52 -0.39 -3.54
N ILE A 69 9.56 -0.98 -2.84
CA ILE A 69 8.82 -0.27 -1.80
C ILE A 69 9.29 -0.72 -0.41
N ILE A 70 9.72 0.26 0.39
CA ILE A 70 10.16 0.09 1.78
C ILE A 70 9.11 0.75 2.68
N ALA A 71 8.40 -0.05 3.46
CA ALA A 71 7.34 0.40 4.37
C ALA A 71 7.83 0.44 5.82
N ILE A 72 7.60 1.54 6.51
CA ILE A 72 7.99 1.73 7.91
C ILE A 72 6.74 1.88 8.78
N THR A 73 6.58 0.99 9.76
CA THR A 73 5.53 1.08 10.78
C THR A 73 6.11 1.19 12.18
N GLY A 74 5.30 1.61 13.12
CA GLY A 74 5.67 1.79 14.53
C GLY A 74 4.88 2.93 15.16
N THR A 75 4.98 3.14 16.46
CA THR A 75 4.40 4.32 17.12
C THR A 75 5.24 5.55 16.80
N ASN A 76 6.54 5.49 17.11
CA ASN A 76 7.48 6.59 16.95
C ASN A 76 8.58 6.25 15.93
N GLY A 77 9.22 7.28 15.37
CA GLY A 77 10.40 7.16 14.53
C GLY A 77 10.13 6.86 13.05
N LYS A 78 8.90 6.64 12.62
CA LYS A 78 8.58 6.39 11.21
C LYS A 78 9.13 7.48 10.29
N THR A 79 8.76 8.72 10.52
CA THR A 79 9.19 9.88 9.71
C THR A 79 10.70 10.01 9.68
N THR A 80 11.36 9.95 10.84
CA THR A 80 12.83 10.03 10.90
C THR A 80 13.49 8.92 10.10
N THR A 81 13.01 7.69 10.24
CA THR A 81 13.56 6.52 9.55
C THR A 81 13.36 6.62 8.04
N THR A 82 12.18 7.06 7.57
CA THR A 82 11.93 7.23 6.13
C THR A 82 12.84 8.28 5.51
N TYR A 83 13.05 9.41 6.18
CA TYR A 83 13.97 10.46 5.68
C TYR A 83 15.44 10.00 5.70
N LEU A 84 15.88 9.26 6.72
CA LEU A 84 17.23 8.69 6.76
C LEU A 84 17.46 7.68 5.63
N ILE A 85 16.53 6.77 5.40
CA ILE A 85 16.62 5.79 4.31
C ILE A 85 16.64 6.52 2.95
N LYS A 86 15.74 7.51 2.75
CA LYS A 86 15.74 8.33 1.54
C LYS A 86 17.10 8.96 1.32
N SER A 87 17.66 9.66 2.33
CA SER A 87 18.96 10.32 2.25
C SER A 87 20.09 9.35 1.90
N ILE A 88 20.13 8.17 2.51
CA ILE A 88 21.15 7.15 2.22
C ILE A 88 21.04 6.67 0.78
N LEU A 89 19.84 6.34 0.31
CA LEU A 89 19.62 5.86 -1.05
C LEU A 89 19.96 6.93 -2.10
N GLU A 90 19.62 8.19 -1.85
CA GLU A 90 19.96 9.31 -2.75
C GLU A 90 21.46 9.55 -2.78
N HIS A 91 22.15 9.43 -1.64
CA HIS A 91 23.62 9.49 -1.60
C HIS A 91 24.27 8.38 -2.44
N LEU A 92 23.60 7.23 -2.57
CA LEU A 92 24.01 6.13 -3.44
C LEU A 92 23.58 6.34 -4.91
N GLY A 93 23.13 7.52 -5.28
CA GLY A 93 22.71 7.87 -6.63
C GLY A 93 21.38 7.30 -7.08
N LYS A 94 20.52 6.88 -6.13
CA LYS A 94 19.17 6.35 -6.40
C LYS A 94 18.13 7.47 -6.42
N LYS A 95 17.15 7.36 -7.28
CA LYS A 95 15.99 8.24 -7.27
C LYS A 95 14.94 7.67 -6.32
N VAL A 96 14.51 8.48 -5.34
CA VAL A 96 13.66 8.00 -4.24
C VAL A 96 12.37 8.80 -4.17
N GLY A 97 11.24 8.09 -4.09
CA GLY A 97 9.96 8.61 -3.65
C GLY A 97 9.80 8.47 -2.14
N LEU A 98 9.18 9.44 -1.50
CA LEU A 98 8.82 9.40 -0.07
C LEU A 98 7.34 9.67 0.09
N ILE A 99 6.67 8.85 0.88
CA ILE A 99 5.26 9.04 1.27
C ILE A 99 5.20 9.05 2.80
N GLY A 100 4.76 10.15 3.37
CA GLY A 100 4.80 10.26 4.83
C GLY A 100 4.04 11.45 5.43
N THR A 101 4.15 11.57 6.73
CA THR A 101 3.37 12.50 7.55
C THR A 101 3.60 13.98 7.21
N ASN A 102 4.84 14.36 6.95
CA ASN A 102 5.18 15.77 6.75
C ASN A 102 4.89 16.22 5.31
N GLN A 103 5.23 15.38 4.34
CA GLN A 103 5.08 15.65 2.92
C GLN A 103 5.31 14.39 2.10
N ASN A 104 4.81 14.36 0.89
CA ASN A 104 5.19 13.39 -0.12
C ASN A 104 6.28 13.99 -1.02
N MET A 105 7.22 13.18 -1.52
CA MET A 105 8.33 13.66 -2.34
C MET A 105 8.65 12.70 -3.49
N ILE A 106 9.11 13.27 -4.61
CA ILE A 106 9.76 12.51 -5.69
C ILE A 106 11.07 13.21 -6.00
N GLY A 107 12.19 12.68 -5.51
CA GLY A 107 13.45 13.42 -5.47
C GLY A 107 13.27 14.71 -4.67
N ASP A 108 13.48 15.87 -5.34
CA ASP A 108 13.33 17.20 -4.74
C ASP A 108 11.93 17.81 -4.90
N MET A 109 11.05 17.16 -5.68
CA MET A 109 9.68 17.63 -5.84
C MET A 109 8.87 17.31 -4.57
N ILE A 110 8.28 18.35 -3.98
CA ILE A 110 7.50 18.27 -2.74
C ILE A 110 6.02 18.38 -3.08
N MET A 111 5.21 17.52 -2.44
CA MET A 111 3.76 17.52 -2.53
C MET A 111 3.17 17.54 -1.13
N GLU A 112 2.11 18.31 -0.94
CA GLU A 112 1.38 18.35 0.32
C GLU A 112 0.76 16.97 0.63
N THR A 113 0.59 16.68 1.90
CA THR A 113 -0.09 15.49 2.40
C THR A 113 -1.07 15.86 3.50
N SER A 114 -2.17 15.15 3.55
CA SER A 114 -3.17 15.29 4.61
C SER A 114 -3.09 14.20 5.68
N ARG A 115 -2.33 13.12 5.39
CA ARG A 115 -2.26 11.91 6.24
C ARG A 115 -0.90 11.24 6.13
N THR A 116 -0.51 10.55 7.21
CA THR A 116 0.70 9.73 7.25
C THR A 116 0.75 8.67 6.14
N THR A 117 -0.37 8.01 5.93
CA THR A 117 -0.57 7.07 4.83
C THR A 117 -1.84 7.51 4.11
N PRO A 118 -1.75 7.88 2.84
CA PRO A 118 -2.88 8.33 2.04
C PRO A 118 -4.02 7.31 2.01
N ASP A 119 -5.21 7.73 1.62
CA ASP A 119 -6.25 6.78 1.26
C ASP A 119 -5.93 6.11 -0.09
N SER A 120 -6.76 5.13 -0.43
CA SER A 120 -6.48 4.27 -1.58
C SER A 120 -6.37 5.02 -2.89
N LEU A 121 -7.22 6.02 -3.12
CA LEU A 121 -7.22 6.80 -4.37
C LEU A 121 -5.99 7.71 -4.46
N GLU A 122 -5.68 8.41 -3.37
CA GLU A 122 -4.50 9.29 -3.30
C GLU A 122 -3.21 8.47 -3.43
N LEU A 123 -3.15 7.29 -2.81
CA LEU A 123 -2.00 6.40 -2.90
C LEU A 123 -1.79 5.90 -4.33
N MET A 124 -2.87 5.57 -5.05
CA MET A 124 -2.84 5.18 -6.45
C MET A 124 -2.28 6.31 -7.34
N GLN A 125 -2.75 7.54 -7.14
CA GLN A 125 -2.27 8.71 -7.88
C GLN A 125 -0.78 8.98 -7.62
N LEU A 126 -0.33 8.82 -6.37
CA LEU A 126 1.09 8.93 -6.00
C LEU A 126 1.94 7.84 -6.66
N PHE A 127 1.49 6.59 -6.68
CA PHE A 127 2.22 5.52 -7.34
C PHE A 127 2.32 5.72 -8.86
N ASP A 128 1.27 6.20 -9.52
CA ASP A 128 1.30 6.53 -10.94
C ASP A 128 2.30 7.67 -11.21
N MET A 129 2.26 8.72 -10.41
CA MET A 129 3.21 9.83 -10.51
C MET A 129 4.65 9.36 -10.25
N ILE A 130 4.89 8.54 -9.24
CA ILE A 130 6.19 7.94 -8.92
C ILE A 130 6.70 7.09 -10.09
N ALA A 131 5.84 6.25 -10.66
CA ALA A 131 6.18 5.41 -11.80
C ALA A 131 6.59 6.23 -13.03
N SER A 132 5.86 7.31 -13.31
CA SER A 132 6.16 8.22 -14.45
C SER A 132 7.51 8.94 -14.30
N HIS A 133 8.02 9.06 -13.08
CA HIS A 133 9.29 9.70 -12.78
C HIS A 133 10.49 8.74 -12.73
N ASN A 134 10.31 7.45 -13.03
CA ASN A 134 11.35 6.42 -12.99
C ASN A 134 12.12 6.36 -11.66
N VAL A 135 11.39 6.26 -10.56
CA VAL A 135 11.92 6.14 -9.21
C VAL A 135 12.46 4.73 -8.97
N ASP A 136 13.64 4.61 -8.34
CA ASP A 136 14.26 3.32 -8.00
C ASP A 136 13.65 2.70 -6.73
N TYR A 137 13.33 3.57 -5.74
CA TYR A 137 12.81 3.17 -4.44
C TYR A 137 11.69 4.11 -3.98
N VAL A 138 10.70 3.54 -3.32
CA VAL A 138 9.69 4.28 -2.56
C VAL A 138 9.87 3.96 -1.09
N VAL A 139 10.03 4.96 -0.25
CA VAL A 139 10.07 4.79 1.20
C VAL A 139 8.81 5.42 1.78
N MET A 140 8.00 4.63 2.48
CA MET A 140 6.72 5.14 2.97
C MET A 140 6.44 4.81 4.44
N GLU A 141 5.78 5.74 5.10
CA GLU A 141 5.20 5.51 6.41
C GLU A 141 3.88 4.75 6.28
N VAL A 142 3.75 3.63 6.99
CA VAL A 142 2.52 2.84 7.03
C VAL A 142 1.96 2.86 8.46
N SER A 143 0.86 3.58 8.63
CA SER A 143 0.17 3.69 9.91
C SER A 143 -0.65 2.42 10.22
N SER A 144 -0.90 2.17 11.51
CA SER A 144 -1.78 1.07 11.93
C SER A 144 -3.21 1.23 11.42
N HIS A 145 -3.70 2.47 11.32
CA HIS A 145 -4.99 2.75 10.69
C HIS A 145 -5.03 2.33 9.23
N ALA A 146 -3.96 2.61 8.47
CA ALA A 146 -3.90 2.24 7.06
C ALA A 146 -3.90 0.71 6.87
N LEU A 147 -3.23 -0.01 7.77
CA LEU A 147 -3.23 -1.48 7.78
C LEU A 147 -4.59 -2.04 8.19
N ALA A 148 -5.20 -1.52 9.26
CA ALA A 148 -6.50 -1.98 9.75
C ALA A 148 -7.67 -1.61 8.82
N LEU A 149 -7.55 -0.56 8.02
CA LEU A 149 -8.55 -0.09 7.07
C LEU A 149 -8.26 -0.52 5.62
N ASP A 150 -7.40 -1.50 5.43
CA ASP A 150 -7.07 -2.10 4.13
C ASP A 150 -6.56 -1.14 3.06
N ARG A 151 -6.04 0.05 3.44
CA ARG A 151 -5.56 1.06 2.48
C ARG A 151 -4.35 0.62 1.68
N VAL A 152 -3.60 -0.36 2.17
CA VAL A 152 -2.36 -0.86 1.58
C VAL A 152 -2.37 -2.38 1.33
N THR A 153 -3.50 -3.05 1.53
CA THR A 153 -3.59 -4.52 1.44
C THR A 153 -3.28 -5.06 0.05
N ALA A 154 -3.56 -4.29 -0.99
CA ALA A 154 -3.21 -4.66 -2.37
C ALA A 154 -1.74 -4.40 -2.73
N CYS A 155 -0.95 -3.79 -1.83
CA CYS A 155 0.48 -3.59 -2.03
C CYS A 155 1.27 -4.79 -1.54
N THR A 156 2.38 -5.09 -2.21
CA THR A 156 3.44 -5.98 -1.69
C THR A 156 4.68 -5.14 -1.47
N PHE A 157 5.21 -5.15 -0.26
CA PHE A 157 6.41 -4.40 0.07
C PHE A 157 7.65 -5.27 -0.07
N ASP A 158 8.74 -4.72 -0.60
CA ASP A 158 10.03 -5.42 -0.60
C ASP A 158 10.57 -5.55 0.83
N VAL A 159 10.39 -4.49 1.62
CA VAL A 159 10.79 -4.45 3.03
C VAL A 159 9.67 -3.83 3.86
N GLY A 160 9.32 -4.49 4.96
CA GLY A 160 8.47 -3.98 6.02
C GLY A 160 9.27 -3.83 7.31
N ALA A 161 9.42 -2.61 7.84
CA ALA A 161 10.19 -2.36 9.04
C ALA A 161 9.31 -1.91 10.21
N PHE A 162 9.60 -2.44 11.40
CA PHE A 162 8.97 -2.05 12.67
C PHE A 162 9.99 -1.35 13.57
N THR A 163 9.64 -0.14 14.01
CA THR A 163 10.50 0.64 14.88
C THR A 163 10.23 0.39 16.37
N ASN A 164 8.99 0.54 16.81
CA ASN A 164 8.55 0.32 18.19
C ASN A 164 7.02 0.36 18.31
N ILE A 165 6.51 -0.03 19.49
CA ILE A 165 5.12 0.17 19.86
C ILE A 165 5.00 0.63 21.32
N THR A 166 4.37 1.79 21.51
CA THR A 166 3.98 2.33 22.82
C THR A 166 2.48 2.66 22.79
N GLN A 167 1.91 2.97 23.94
CA GLN A 167 0.49 3.29 24.02
C GLN A 167 0.15 4.51 23.16
N ASP A 168 -0.69 4.30 22.13
CA ASP A 168 -1.19 5.32 21.23
C ASP A 168 -2.41 4.76 20.48
N HIS A 169 -3.22 5.64 19.91
CA HIS A 169 -4.37 5.27 19.04
C HIS A 169 -5.37 4.27 19.65
N LEU A 170 -5.52 4.21 20.98
CA LEU A 170 -6.48 3.32 21.64
C LEU A 170 -7.94 3.79 21.51
N ASP A 171 -8.16 5.01 21.09
CA ASP A 171 -9.45 5.51 20.62
C ASP A 171 -9.97 4.73 19.41
N PHE A 172 -9.07 4.31 18.53
CA PHE A 172 -9.38 3.50 17.33
C PHE A 172 -9.24 1.99 17.59
N HIS A 173 -8.08 1.53 18.07
CA HIS A 173 -7.76 0.10 18.21
C HIS A 173 -8.32 -0.57 19.48
N LYS A 174 -8.90 0.20 20.40
CA LYS A 174 -9.46 -0.23 21.70
C LYS A 174 -8.44 -0.83 22.67
N THR A 175 -7.57 -1.74 22.23
CA THR A 175 -6.55 -2.40 23.07
C THR A 175 -5.17 -2.33 22.41
N MET A 176 -4.13 -2.57 23.23
CA MET A 176 -2.74 -2.66 22.74
C MET A 176 -2.53 -3.91 21.87
N GLU A 177 -3.29 -4.97 22.12
CA GLU A 177 -3.26 -6.22 21.36
C GLU A 177 -3.82 -5.99 19.95
N GLU A 178 -4.95 -5.30 19.82
CA GLU A 178 -5.51 -4.91 18.52
C GLU A 178 -4.57 -3.97 17.76
N TYR A 179 -3.94 -3.03 18.47
CA TYR A 179 -2.96 -2.11 17.88
C TYR A 179 -1.73 -2.85 17.34
N LEU A 180 -1.22 -3.81 18.09
CA LEU A 180 -0.10 -4.66 17.68
C LEU A 180 -0.50 -5.58 16.50
N ALA A 181 -1.68 -6.20 16.58
CA ALA A 181 -2.22 -7.03 15.50
C ALA A 181 -2.37 -6.25 14.19
N ALA A 182 -2.86 -5.00 14.25
CA ALA A 182 -2.92 -4.14 13.08
C ALA A 182 -1.54 -3.89 12.46
N LYS A 183 -0.50 -3.62 13.27
CA LYS A 183 0.87 -3.44 12.75
C LYS A 183 1.46 -4.74 12.19
N SER A 184 1.09 -5.91 12.72
CA SER A 184 1.58 -7.20 12.24
C SER A 184 1.13 -7.53 10.81
N ILE A 185 0.06 -6.91 10.33
CA ILE A 185 -0.42 -7.07 8.94
C ILE A 185 0.70 -6.74 7.93
N LEU A 186 1.55 -5.73 8.21
CA LEU A 186 2.66 -5.37 7.35
C LEU A 186 3.58 -6.57 7.04
N PHE A 187 3.80 -7.44 8.01
CA PHE A 187 4.67 -8.61 7.87
C PHE A 187 4.03 -9.78 7.12
N ASN A 188 2.74 -9.66 6.77
CA ASN A 188 2.04 -10.59 5.90
C ASN A 188 2.05 -10.14 4.42
N ILE A 189 2.35 -8.86 4.17
CA ILE A 189 2.35 -8.24 2.85
C ILE A 189 3.72 -7.68 2.46
N CYS A 190 4.80 -8.09 3.13
CA CYS A 190 6.18 -7.76 2.74
C CYS A 190 7.01 -9.01 2.44
N ASN A 191 8.06 -8.86 1.64
CA ASN A 191 9.01 -9.93 1.34
C ASN A 191 10.01 -10.12 2.47
N THR A 192 10.55 -9.03 3.02
CA THR A 192 11.52 -9.03 4.12
C THR A 192 11.01 -8.19 5.27
N GLY A 193 10.87 -8.79 6.44
CA GLY A 193 10.56 -8.09 7.68
C GLY A 193 11.85 -7.63 8.37
N VAL A 194 11.85 -6.42 8.90
CA VAL A 194 12.94 -5.86 9.73
C VAL A 194 12.34 -5.40 11.05
N VAL A 195 12.71 -6.04 12.16
CA VAL A 195 12.06 -5.84 13.46
C VAL A 195 13.07 -5.38 14.51
N ASN A 196 12.74 -4.31 15.22
CA ASN A 196 13.49 -3.87 16.40
C ASN A 196 13.27 -4.87 17.54
N LYS A 197 14.33 -5.63 17.88
CA LYS A 197 14.30 -6.66 18.93
C LYS A 197 14.28 -6.08 20.35
N ASP A 198 14.67 -4.82 20.52
CA ASP A 198 14.64 -4.16 21.82
C ASP A 198 13.22 -3.78 22.27
N ASP A 199 12.23 -3.84 21.38
CA ASP A 199 10.83 -3.67 21.76
C ASP A 199 10.27 -4.96 22.36
N ALA A 200 9.66 -4.87 23.54
CA ALA A 200 9.15 -6.03 24.29
C ALA A 200 8.06 -6.84 23.52
N ARG A 201 7.45 -6.27 22.48
CA ARG A 201 6.43 -6.92 21.67
C ARG A 201 6.95 -7.45 20.32
N SER A 202 8.25 -7.35 20.09
CA SER A 202 8.91 -7.81 18.85
C SER A 202 8.71 -9.31 18.61
N GLU A 203 8.71 -10.13 19.67
CA GLU A 203 8.48 -11.58 19.58
C GLU A 203 7.13 -11.90 18.91
N TYR A 204 6.07 -11.23 19.32
CA TYR A 204 4.76 -11.40 18.72
C TYR A 204 4.77 -11.13 17.20
N LEU A 205 5.46 -10.08 16.76
CA LEU A 205 5.57 -9.75 15.34
C LEU A 205 6.37 -10.80 14.57
N ILE A 206 7.46 -11.31 15.17
CA ILE A 206 8.33 -12.32 14.55
C ILE A 206 7.59 -13.65 14.41
N GLU A 207 6.87 -14.09 15.44
CA GLU A 207 6.14 -15.36 15.47
C GLU A 207 4.93 -15.36 14.50
N ASN A 208 4.30 -14.21 14.31
CA ASN A 208 3.10 -14.09 13.46
C ASN A 208 3.40 -13.59 12.03
N ALA A 209 4.67 -13.31 11.70
CA ALA A 209 5.07 -12.88 10.37
C ALA A 209 4.99 -14.02 9.34
N ARG A 210 4.56 -13.66 8.12
CA ARG A 210 4.53 -14.57 6.95
C ARG A 210 5.51 -14.16 5.85
N CYS A 211 6.36 -13.16 6.11
CA CYS A 211 7.39 -12.72 5.16
C CYS A 211 8.42 -13.83 4.90
N ARG A 212 9.07 -13.79 3.74
CA ARG A 212 10.06 -14.81 3.34
C ARG A 212 11.33 -14.75 4.17
N ASN A 213 11.74 -13.53 4.55
CA ASN A 213 12.95 -13.28 5.33
C ASN A 213 12.61 -12.42 6.53
N MET A 214 13.26 -12.68 7.65
CA MET A 214 13.18 -11.87 8.85
C MET A 214 14.57 -11.44 9.28
N ILE A 215 14.74 -10.15 9.50
CA ILE A 215 15.96 -9.53 10.03
C ILE A 215 15.58 -8.83 11.32
N THR A 216 16.38 -9.02 12.35
CA THR A 216 16.20 -8.30 13.61
C THR A 216 17.39 -7.37 13.85
N TYR A 217 17.14 -6.24 14.49
CA TYR A 217 18.16 -5.32 14.96
C TYR A 217 17.87 -4.89 16.40
N GLY A 218 18.88 -4.47 17.10
CA GLY A 218 18.82 -4.03 18.50
C GLY A 218 20.19 -3.63 18.99
N ILE A 219 20.24 -3.09 20.18
CA ILE A 219 21.49 -2.70 20.87
C ILE A 219 21.95 -3.82 21.81
N ASN A 220 21.01 -4.71 22.26
CA ASN A 220 21.23 -5.80 23.20
C ASN A 220 21.12 -7.17 22.55
#